data_b5c0998a01db4976ea11536853d5bd30
#
_entry.id   b5c0998a01db4976ea11536853d5bd30
#
_cell.length_a   1.000
_cell.length_b   1.000
_cell.length_c   1.000
_cell.angle_alpha   90.00
_cell.angle_beta   90.00
_cell.angle_gamma   90.00
#
_symmetry.space_group_name_H-M   'P 1'
#
loop_
_entity.id
_entity.type
_entity.pdbx_description
1 polymer ?
#
loop_
_entity_poly.entity_id
_entity_poly.type
_entity_poly.pdbx_seq_one_letter_code
_entity_poly.pdbx_strand_id
1 'polypeptide(L)'
;DMAAEGKVLIVSVYDIDRKKGRWAQTAGFLENAEKAGFRPLLLVSSTAEQFAEMTAGLEPQTATVLDRLVHYSDYKTLITMNRSNGGATFFCDGYLIRKYARRALPDMGELSTLFQSDETEELISRSTNGDLTFQGFLLYVFAVMLLL
;
A
#
# COMPACT_ATOMS: atom_id res chain seq x y z
N ASP A 1 -8.93 -14.13 6.52
CA ASP A 1 -8.24 -13.56 5.58
C ASP A 1 -8.70 -12.21 5.04
N MET A 2 -8.81 -11.29 5.97
CA MET A 2 -9.34 -9.95 5.68
C MET A 2 -8.48 -9.16 4.69
N ALA A 3 -7.19 -9.50 4.56
CA ALA A 3 -6.32 -8.83 3.60
C ALA A 3 -6.52 -9.34 2.16
N ALA A 4 -7.03 -10.55 1.98
CA ALA A 4 -7.29 -11.14 0.68
C ALA A 4 -8.66 -10.80 0.12
N GLU A 5 -9.56 -10.28 0.95
CA GLU A 5 -10.92 -9.94 0.56
C GLU A 5 -11.12 -8.43 0.56
N GLY A 6 -11.85 -7.93 -0.43
CA GLY A 6 -12.18 -6.53 -0.53
C GLY A 6 -11.13 -5.69 -1.26
N LYS A 7 -11.27 -4.39 -1.15
CA LYS A 7 -10.44 -3.40 -1.84
C LYS A 7 -9.38 -2.87 -0.89
N VAL A 8 -8.12 -3.18 -1.20
CA VAL A 8 -6.96 -2.86 -0.37
C VAL A 8 -6.04 -1.92 -1.13
N LEU A 9 -5.58 -0.86 -0.49
CA LEU A 9 -4.54 0.03 -1.01
C LEU A 9 -3.31 -0.08 -0.12
N ILE A 10 -2.19 -0.47 -0.72
CA ILE A 10 -0.92 -0.64 -0.02
C ILE A 10 0.06 0.41 -0.50
N VAL A 11 0.52 1.25 0.41
CA VAL A 11 1.66 2.13 0.15
C VAL A 11 2.93 1.38 0.55
N SER A 12 3.88 1.26 -0.36
CA SER A 12 5.13 0.56 -0.10
C SER A 12 6.30 1.53 -0.09
N VAL A 13 7.09 1.48 0.97
CA VAL A 13 8.28 2.30 1.16
C VAL A 13 9.47 1.38 1.39
N TYR A 14 10.28 1.19 0.35
CA TYR A 14 11.45 0.30 0.45
C TYR A 14 12.68 1.02 1.03
N ASP A 15 12.63 2.33 1.14
CA ASP A 15 13.71 3.14 1.72
C ASP A 15 13.10 4.30 2.50
N ILE A 16 13.05 4.18 3.83
CA ILE A 16 12.45 5.19 4.70
C ILE A 16 13.27 6.49 4.76
N ASP A 17 14.57 6.42 4.53
CA ASP A 17 15.45 7.58 4.59
C ASP A 17 15.26 8.52 3.42
N ARG A 18 14.96 7.99 2.24
CA ARG A 18 14.68 8.79 1.06
C ARG A 18 13.34 9.51 1.12
N LYS A 19 12.54 9.22 2.12
CA LYS A 19 11.20 9.79 2.24
C LYS A 19 11.10 10.98 3.19
N LYS A 20 12.22 11.50 3.61
CA LYS A 20 12.28 12.67 4.51
C LYS A 20 11.41 13.81 3.99
N GLY A 21 10.53 14.33 4.84
CA GLY A 21 9.65 15.45 4.52
C GLY A 21 8.36 15.10 3.78
N ARG A 22 8.11 13.83 3.46
CA ARG A 22 6.93 13.41 2.69
C ARG A 22 5.98 12.47 3.42
N TRP A 23 6.27 12.19 4.67
CA TRP A 23 5.45 11.28 5.46
C TRP A 23 4.06 11.84 5.75
N ALA A 24 3.94 13.16 5.89
CA ALA A 24 2.64 13.81 6.05
C ALA A 24 1.73 13.58 4.84
N GLN A 25 2.29 13.64 3.63
CA GLN A 25 1.57 13.34 2.40
C GLN A 25 1.12 11.89 2.36
N THR A 26 1.98 10.97 2.76
CA THR A 26 1.66 9.54 2.82
C THR A 26 0.55 9.26 3.81
N ALA A 27 0.62 9.85 5.01
CA ALA A 27 -0.42 9.70 6.02
C ALA A 27 -1.75 10.26 5.51
N GLY A 28 -1.74 11.42 4.88
CA GLY A 28 -2.93 12.01 4.27
C GLY A 28 -3.55 11.14 3.19
N PHE A 29 -2.73 10.54 2.34
CA PHE A 29 -3.20 9.62 1.31
C PHE A 29 -3.85 8.38 1.93
N LEU A 30 -3.23 7.79 2.94
CA LEU A 30 -3.77 6.61 3.63
C LEU A 30 -5.10 6.92 4.32
N GLU A 31 -5.21 8.09 4.94
CA GLU A 31 -6.49 8.53 5.54
C GLU A 31 -7.57 8.71 4.46
N ASN A 32 -7.23 9.31 3.33
CA ASN A 32 -8.17 9.51 2.23
C ASN A 32 -8.63 8.16 1.65
N ALA A 33 -7.73 7.20 1.52
CA ALA A 33 -8.07 5.87 1.07
C ALA A 33 -9.06 5.19 2.03
N GLU A 34 -8.84 5.33 3.32
CA GLU A 34 -9.75 4.80 4.34
C GLU A 34 -11.12 5.45 4.26
N LYS A 35 -11.17 6.77 4.10
CA LYS A 35 -12.43 7.52 3.95
C LYS A 35 -13.19 7.14 2.69
N ALA A 36 -12.47 6.79 1.62
CA ALA A 36 -13.09 6.34 0.37
C ALA A 36 -13.64 4.91 0.45
N GLY A 37 -13.29 4.16 1.49
CA GLY A 37 -13.77 2.80 1.72
C GLY A 37 -12.71 1.71 1.56
N PHE A 38 -11.51 2.05 1.09
CA PHE A 38 -10.41 1.09 0.98
C PHE A 38 -9.88 0.70 2.35
N ARG A 39 -9.26 -0.46 2.41
CA ARG A 39 -8.43 -0.85 3.54
C ARG A 39 -7.02 -0.38 3.28
N PRO A 40 -6.52 0.63 4.00
CA PRO A 40 -5.17 1.13 3.77
C PRO A 40 -4.14 0.33 4.55
N LEU A 41 -2.99 0.09 3.94
CA LEU A 41 -1.85 -0.55 4.58
C LEU A 41 -0.57 0.18 4.18
N LEU A 42 0.38 0.25 5.10
CA LEU A 42 1.72 0.77 4.83
C LEU A 42 2.72 -0.36 5.04
N LEU A 43 3.48 -0.70 3.99
CA LEU A 43 4.55 -1.69 4.08
C LEU A 43 5.90 -0.99 3.99
N VAL A 44 6.78 -1.27 4.94
CA VAL A 44 8.12 -0.69 4.98
C VAL A 44 9.18 -1.79 5.12
N SER A 45 10.36 -1.56 4.54
CA SER A 45 11.49 -2.47 4.63
C SER A 45 12.50 -1.99 5.67
N SER A 46 12.04 -1.71 6.85
CA SER A 46 12.90 -1.33 7.97
C SER A 46 12.59 -2.21 9.17
N THR A 47 13.41 -2.12 10.20
CA THR A 47 13.06 -2.71 11.48
C THR A 47 12.01 -1.83 12.19
N ALA A 48 11.27 -2.43 13.11
CA ALA A 48 10.31 -1.68 13.92
C ALA A 48 11.00 -0.55 14.70
N GLU A 49 12.22 -0.78 15.15
CA GLU A 49 13.01 0.20 15.88
C GLU A 49 13.40 1.40 15.01
N GLN A 50 13.89 1.14 13.81
CA GLN A 50 14.23 2.19 12.84
C GLN A 50 13.00 3.02 12.46
N PHE A 51 11.87 2.37 12.26
CA PHE A 51 10.64 3.06 11.95
C PHE A 51 10.16 3.91 13.13
N ALA A 52 10.25 3.40 14.36
CA ALA A 52 9.87 4.14 15.55
C ALA A 52 10.76 5.38 15.76
N GLU A 53 12.05 5.27 15.51
CA GLU A 53 12.97 6.42 15.57
C GLU A 53 12.59 7.50 14.56
N MET A 54 12.23 7.09 13.35
CA MET A 54 11.81 8.01 12.30
C MET A 54 10.50 8.71 12.66
N THR A 55 9.50 7.96 13.13
CA THR A 55 8.19 8.53 13.49
C THR A 55 8.27 9.46 14.70
N ALA A 56 9.22 9.26 15.59
CA ALA A 56 9.43 10.14 16.75
C ALA A 56 9.73 11.58 16.34
N GLY A 57 10.29 11.79 15.15
CA GLY A 57 10.57 13.12 14.61
C GLY A 57 9.42 13.75 13.81
N LEU A 58 8.30 13.07 13.68
CA LEU A 58 7.15 13.56 12.92
C LEU A 58 6.10 14.20 13.83
N GLU A 59 5.16 14.93 13.21
CA GLU A 59 4.00 15.45 13.94
C GLU A 59 3.20 14.29 14.54
N PRO A 60 2.65 14.46 15.76
CA PRO A 60 1.92 13.38 16.44
C PRO A 60 0.78 12.78 15.62
N GLN A 61 0.05 13.60 14.88
CA GLN A 61 -1.05 13.11 14.05
C GLN A 61 -0.55 12.21 12.92
N THR A 62 0.52 12.63 12.24
CA THR A 62 1.15 11.83 11.17
C THR A 62 1.69 10.52 11.73
N ALA A 63 2.43 10.58 12.83
CA ALA A 63 3.00 9.39 13.48
C ALA A 63 1.91 8.39 13.88
N THR A 64 0.80 8.86 14.43
CA THR A 64 -0.32 8.00 14.85
C THR A 64 -0.90 7.22 13.67
N VAL A 65 -1.13 7.88 12.54
CA VAL A 65 -1.66 7.23 11.34
C VAL A 65 -0.70 6.15 10.83
N LEU A 66 0.58 6.50 10.73
CA LEU A 66 1.60 5.58 10.24
C LEU A 66 1.77 4.38 11.16
N ASP A 67 1.84 4.60 12.47
CA ASP A 67 2.01 3.51 13.44
C ASP A 67 0.83 2.55 13.44
N ARG A 68 -0.37 3.06 13.21
CA ARG A 68 -1.59 2.24 13.15
C ARG A 68 -1.61 1.32 11.93
N LEU A 69 -1.03 1.75 10.82
CA LEU A 69 -1.16 1.08 9.52
C LEU A 69 0.10 0.35 9.07
N VAL A 70 1.22 0.52 9.76
CA VAL A 70 2.51 -0.02 9.33
C VAL A 70 2.62 -1.53 9.53
N HIS A 71 3.20 -2.18 8.51
CA HIS A 71 3.64 -3.57 8.54
C HIS A 71 5.03 -3.64 7.90
N TYR A 72 5.79 -4.67 8.22
CA TYR A 72 7.19 -4.78 7.79
C TYR A 72 7.33 -5.90 6.76
N SER A 73 8.13 -5.66 5.73
CA SER A 73 8.39 -6.62 4.68
C SER A 73 9.82 -6.45 4.17
N ASP A 74 10.33 -7.42 3.42
CA ASP A 74 11.67 -7.33 2.88
C ASP A 74 11.73 -6.38 1.66
N TYR A 75 12.91 -5.84 1.42
CA TYR A 75 13.18 -4.88 0.35
C TYR A 75 12.79 -5.41 -1.04
N LYS A 76 13.18 -6.66 -1.35
CA LYS A 76 12.90 -7.26 -2.65
C LYS A 76 11.42 -7.39 -2.93
N THR A 77 10.64 -7.77 -1.92
CA THR A 77 9.18 -7.88 -2.03
C THR A 77 8.57 -6.52 -2.35
N LEU A 78 8.99 -5.48 -1.67
CA LEU A 78 8.44 -4.14 -1.87
C LEU A 78 8.78 -3.57 -3.25
N ILE A 79 10.02 -3.73 -3.71
CA ILE A 79 10.43 -3.27 -5.04
C ILE A 79 9.69 -4.02 -6.14
N THR A 80 9.47 -5.31 -5.97
CA THR A 80 8.71 -6.12 -6.93
C THR A 80 7.25 -5.67 -6.97
N MET A 81 6.67 -5.34 -5.84
CA MET A 81 5.30 -4.85 -5.76
C MET A 81 5.14 -3.49 -6.45
N ASN A 82 6.02 -2.55 -6.15
CA ASN A 82 5.99 -1.21 -6.73
C ASN A 82 7.39 -0.60 -6.69
N ARG A 83 7.90 -0.23 -7.85
CA ARG A 83 9.25 0.35 -7.96
C ARG A 83 9.34 1.78 -7.44
N SER A 84 8.22 2.44 -7.24
CA SER A 84 8.20 3.79 -6.70
C SER A 84 8.24 3.74 -5.16
N ASN A 85 9.24 4.37 -4.57
CA ASN A 85 9.34 4.48 -3.11
C ASN A 85 8.24 5.40 -2.59
N GLY A 86 7.25 4.82 -1.91
CA GLY A 86 6.05 5.55 -1.50
C GLY A 86 4.92 5.51 -2.51
N GLY A 87 5.02 4.68 -3.54
CA GLY A 87 3.92 4.43 -4.46
C GLY A 87 2.83 3.58 -3.83
N ALA A 88 1.66 3.58 -4.43
CA ALA A 88 0.51 2.80 -3.96
C ALA A 88 0.18 1.68 -4.93
N THR A 89 -0.29 0.56 -4.40
CA THR A 89 -0.75 -0.57 -5.21
C THR A 89 -2.16 -0.94 -4.76
N PHE A 90 -3.07 -1.00 -5.73
CA PHE A 90 -4.47 -1.33 -5.47
C PHE A 90 -4.70 -2.81 -5.75
N PHE A 91 -5.22 -3.51 -4.74
CA PHE A 91 -5.66 -4.90 -4.84
C PHE A 91 -7.16 -4.99 -4.62
N CYS A 92 -7.80 -5.89 -5.36
CA CYS A 92 -9.21 -6.21 -5.17
C CYS A 92 -9.37 -7.73 -5.12
N ASP A 93 -9.88 -8.22 -3.99
CA ASP A 93 -10.10 -9.65 -3.74
C ASP A 93 -8.85 -10.50 -4.02
N GLY A 94 -7.69 -9.98 -3.63
CA GLY A 94 -6.41 -10.65 -3.79
C GLY A 94 -5.72 -10.44 -5.12
N TYR A 95 -6.34 -9.74 -6.08
CA TYR A 95 -5.77 -9.46 -7.39
C TYR A 95 -5.18 -8.06 -7.46
N LEU A 96 -4.00 -7.95 -8.05
CA LEU A 96 -3.38 -6.66 -8.31
C LEU A 96 -4.13 -5.98 -9.47
N ILE A 97 -4.71 -4.81 -9.20
CA ILE A 97 -5.51 -4.09 -10.18
C ILE A 97 -4.71 -2.96 -10.83
N ARG A 98 -4.03 -2.14 -10.02
CA ARG A 98 -3.34 -0.96 -10.52
C ARG A 98 -2.19 -0.56 -9.59
N LYS A 99 -1.13 -0.03 -10.19
CA LYS A 99 0.00 0.56 -9.46
C LYS A 99 0.05 2.05 -9.72
N TYR A 100 0.35 2.81 -8.68
CA TYR A 100 0.51 4.26 -8.76
C TYR A 100 1.92 4.63 -8.31
N ALA A 101 2.60 5.43 -9.12
CA ALA A 101 3.85 6.03 -8.69
C ALA A 101 3.56 7.09 -7.61
N ARG A 102 4.53 7.34 -6.75
CA ARG A 102 4.39 8.34 -5.68
C ARG A 102 3.93 9.71 -6.19
N ARG A 103 4.40 10.10 -7.37
CA ARG A 103 4.06 11.40 -7.97
C ARG A 103 2.68 11.42 -8.62
N ALA A 104 2.06 10.27 -8.76
CA ALA A 104 0.77 10.10 -9.44
C ALA A 104 -0.28 9.45 -8.53
N LEU A 105 -0.15 9.65 -7.22
CA LEU A 105 -1.13 9.13 -6.27
C LEU A 105 -2.49 9.78 -6.51
N PRO A 106 -3.58 8.99 -6.52
CA PRO A 106 -4.92 9.53 -6.74
C PRO A 106 -5.35 10.44 -5.59
N ASP A 107 -6.08 11.51 -5.92
CA ASP A 107 -6.69 12.36 -4.91
C ASP A 107 -7.98 11.73 -4.35
N MET A 108 -8.64 12.40 -3.43
CA MET A 108 -9.85 11.87 -2.78
C MET A 108 -10.97 11.59 -3.78
N GLY A 109 -11.17 12.48 -4.77
CA GLY A 109 -12.17 12.29 -5.81
C GLY A 109 -11.87 11.08 -6.68
N GLU A 110 -10.61 10.91 -7.09
CA GLU A 110 -10.17 9.76 -7.88
C GLU A 110 -10.28 8.46 -7.08
N LEU A 111 -9.95 8.48 -5.78
CA LEU A 111 -10.09 7.33 -4.90
C LEU A 111 -11.55 6.91 -4.76
N SER A 112 -12.46 7.86 -4.59
CA SER A 112 -13.89 7.57 -4.49
C SER A 112 -14.42 6.94 -5.78
N THR A 113 -14.02 7.47 -6.92
CA THR A 113 -14.38 6.93 -8.24
C THR A 113 -13.82 5.52 -8.41
N LEU A 114 -12.56 5.30 -8.06
CA LEU A 114 -11.90 4.00 -8.15
C LEU A 114 -12.60 2.96 -7.27
N PHE A 115 -12.98 3.34 -6.06
CA PHE A 115 -13.67 2.44 -5.14
C PHE A 115 -15.03 2.01 -5.67
N GLN A 116 -15.76 2.92 -6.32
CA GLN A 116 -17.10 2.67 -6.83
C GLN A 116 -17.12 2.04 -8.21
N SER A 117 -15.99 2.02 -8.92
CA SER A 117 -15.95 1.57 -10.31
C SER A 117 -15.95 0.05 -10.43
N ASP A 118 -16.58 -0.45 -11.50
CA ASP A 118 -16.53 -1.87 -11.90
C ASP A 118 -15.31 -2.17 -12.78
N GLU A 119 -14.39 -1.22 -12.95
CA GLU A 119 -13.15 -1.41 -13.71
C GLU A 119 -12.30 -2.55 -13.15
N THR A 120 -12.53 -2.91 -11.90
CA THR A 120 -11.84 -4.03 -11.26
C THR A 120 -12.03 -5.33 -12.01
N GLU A 121 -13.22 -5.59 -12.56
CA GLU A 121 -13.49 -6.82 -13.33
C GLU A 121 -12.72 -6.83 -14.66
N GLU A 122 -12.68 -5.72 -15.38
CA GLU A 122 -11.92 -5.60 -16.62
C GLU A 122 -10.42 -5.77 -16.39
N LEU A 123 -9.89 -5.16 -15.34
CA LEU A 123 -8.47 -5.24 -15.01
C LEU A 123 -8.08 -6.63 -14.52
N ILE A 124 -8.94 -7.29 -13.75
CA ILE A 124 -8.76 -8.68 -13.34
C ILE A 124 -8.74 -9.59 -14.57
N SER A 125 -9.67 -9.39 -15.48
CA SER A 125 -9.75 -10.15 -16.74
C SER A 125 -8.48 -9.98 -17.59
N ARG A 126 -7.89 -8.80 -17.63
CA ARG A 126 -6.63 -8.53 -18.32
C ARG A 126 -5.42 -9.14 -17.62
N SER A 127 -5.42 -9.16 -16.30
CA SER A 127 -4.29 -9.70 -15.53
C SER A 127 -4.29 -11.21 -15.45
N THR A 128 -5.47 -11.86 -15.50
CA THR A 128 -5.54 -13.33 -15.48
C THR A 128 -4.95 -13.99 -16.72
N ASN A 129 -4.86 -13.27 -17.81
CA ASN A 129 -4.24 -13.81 -19.05
C ASN A 129 -2.71 -13.78 -19.02
N GLY A 130 -2.09 -13.20 -18.02
CA GLY A 130 -0.65 -13.01 -18.03
C GLY A 130 0.11 -13.48 -16.81
N ASP A 131 -0.51 -13.73 -15.63
CA ASP A 131 0.33 -13.82 -14.46
C ASP A 131 -0.17 -14.66 -13.28
N LEU A 132 0.01 -15.95 -13.39
CA LEU A 132 0.04 -16.85 -12.23
C LEU A 132 1.11 -16.43 -11.21
N THR A 133 2.16 -15.74 -11.65
CA THR A 133 3.25 -15.23 -10.81
C THR A 133 2.76 -14.16 -9.83
N PHE A 134 1.81 -13.31 -10.25
CA PHE A 134 1.25 -12.28 -9.38
C PHE A 134 0.38 -12.85 -8.27
N GLN A 135 -0.39 -13.88 -8.54
CA GLN A 135 -1.18 -14.55 -7.51
C GLN A 135 -0.29 -15.16 -6.42
N GLY A 136 0.79 -15.81 -6.82
CA GLY A 136 1.76 -16.35 -5.87
C GLY A 136 2.43 -15.26 -5.04
N PHE A 137 2.77 -14.15 -5.67
CA PHE A 137 3.36 -12.99 -5.01
C PHE A 137 2.41 -12.37 -3.98
N LEU A 138 1.14 -12.19 -4.36
CA LEU A 138 0.11 -11.68 -3.47
C LEU A 138 -0.09 -12.57 -2.25
N LEU A 139 -0.17 -13.89 -2.45
CA LEU A 139 -0.29 -14.85 -1.37
C LEU A 139 0.89 -14.77 -0.43
N TYR A 140 2.11 -14.58 -0.96
CA TYR A 140 3.31 -14.40 -0.16
C TYR A 140 3.24 -13.13 0.70
N VAL A 141 2.87 -12.00 0.09
CA VAL A 141 2.76 -10.72 0.82
C VAL A 141 1.73 -10.83 1.93
N PHE A 142 0.56 -11.40 1.66
CA PHE A 142 -0.48 -11.57 2.66
C PHE A 142 -0.07 -12.56 3.76
N ALA A 143 0.66 -13.61 3.41
CA ALA A 143 1.18 -14.55 4.40
C ALA A 143 2.16 -13.86 5.35
N VAL A 144 3.06 -13.01 4.83
CA VAL A 144 3.98 -12.24 5.64
C VAL A 144 3.22 -11.28 6.57
N MET A 145 2.19 -10.62 6.06
CA MET A 145 1.35 -9.72 6.85
C MET A 145 0.61 -10.44 7.97
N LEU A 146 0.17 -11.67 7.74
CA LEU A 146 -0.53 -12.47 8.76
C LEU A 146 0.41 -12.99 9.85
N LEU A 147 1.69 -13.13 9.55
CA LEU A 147 2.71 -13.58 10.53
C LEU A 147 3.26 -12.43 11.38
N LEU A 148 3.01 -11.20 11.00
CA LEU A 148 3.43 -10.02 11.72
C LEU A 148 2.27 -9.48 12.57
#